data_753be9e807a81760364d110af8e04f2f
#
_entry.id   753be9e807a81760364d110af8e04f2f
#
_cell.length_a   1.000
_cell.length_b   1.000
_cell.length_c   1.000
_cell.angle_alpha   90.00
_cell.angle_beta   90.00
_cell.angle_gamma   90.00
#
_symmetry.space_group_name_H-M   'P 1'
#
loop_
_entity.id
_entity.type
_entity.pdbx_description
1 polymer ?
#
loop_
_entity_poly.entity_id
_entity_poly.type
_entity_poly.pdbx_seq_one_letter_code
_entity_poly.pdbx_strand_id
1 'polypeptide(L)'
;MMNWEDPFAKPGKSANTESTPPVEEAPAPVMTATAPEVEAEVQEDHAANEPSAIVMPASVPEPPKPDTASVSSLPTANVAPVNPEDKRVINGMTDINQLAPFKYPWAWEYFINANKNHWTPLDINMAQDVHDYRHNLTMEERHVYENVLSYLTTSDILAMRNIGLAVMEKMSAPELQIYQARQVYEEALHTWTYQHCIETIGLDQSEIYNRYRVVPEINQKIQLANSRLDSVLRSDIDLHDKDELENFVMAYTFFGGIFEGCWFYNGFSPIFALQRRGLMKGTAEQLQYIMRDEVLHASFGIRVVKQIIKEENVKLDPRKVQQMWEEAEAAEETYASYILRDPILGYSKENHVGQFRFIANRRAKQLGHEIPFPGAEATLPWLDEQANMRKEKNFFETKVTEYQTGGALKWD
;
A
#
# COMPACT_ATOMS: atom_id res chain seq x y z
N MET A 1 2.96 -20.85 9.98
CA MET A 1 3.19 -19.40 10.03
C MET A 1 3.92 -19.03 8.76
N MET A 2 3.29 -18.31 7.85
CA MET A 2 4.03 -17.69 6.76
C MET A 2 4.96 -16.65 7.37
N ASN A 3 6.22 -16.67 6.96
CA ASN A 3 7.19 -15.68 7.40
C ASN A 3 6.90 -14.37 6.68
N TRP A 4 6.03 -13.52 7.24
CA TRP A 4 5.64 -12.24 6.64
C TRP A 4 6.76 -11.18 6.70
N GLU A 5 7.92 -11.56 7.18
CA GLU A 5 9.16 -10.79 7.08
C GLU A 5 9.70 -10.74 5.64
N ASP A 6 9.29 -11.69 4.78
CA ASP A 6 9.60 -11.69 3.34
C ASP A 6 8.37 -12.21 2.57
N PRO A 7 7.66 -11.34 1.83
CA PRO A 7 6.49 -11.76 1.04
C PRO A 7 6.83 -12.79 -0.05
N PHE A 8 8.11 -13.05 -0.30
CA PHE A 8 8.62 -14.03 -1.27
C PHE A 8 9.31 -15.23 -0.61
N ALA A 9 9.33 -15.32 0.74
CA ALA A 9 9.95 -16.45 1.42
C ALA A 9 9.24 -17.76 1.01
N LYS A 10 10.01 -18.70 0.48
CA LYS A 10 9.49 -20.04 0.18
C LYS A 10 9.12 -20.72 1.50
N PRO A 11 7.96 -21.43 1.58
CA PRO A 11 7.57 -22.15 2.78
C PRO A 11 8.63 -23.19 3.11
N GLY A 12 9.22 -23.08 4.32
CA GLY A 12 10.17 -24.05 4.83
C GLY A 12 9.51 -25.41 4.91
N LYS A 13 10.20 -26.47 4.48
CA LYS A 13 9.74 -27.85 4.64
C LYS A 13 9.57 -28.13 6.14
N SER A 14 8.33 -28.24 6.61
CA SER A 14 8.02 -28.67 7.97
C SER A 14 8.33 -30.16 8.09
N ALA A 15 9.10 -30.49 9.12
CA ALA A 15 9.30 -31.86 9.56
C ALA A 15 7.96 -32.43 10.09
N ASN A 16 7.71 -33.69 9.75
CA ASN A 16 6.58 -34.51 10.19
C ASN A 16 6.31 -34.39 11.68
N THR A 17 5.07 -34.11 12.04
CA THR A 17 4.49 -34.51 13.33
C THR A 17 3.13 -35.18 13.10
N GLU A 18 2.96 -36.21 13.86
CA GLU A 18 1.98 -37.29 13.84
C GLU A 18 0.51 -36.87 13.72
N SER A 19 -0.21 -37.73 13.01
CA SER A 19 -1.66 -37.75 12.78
C SER A 19 -2.47 -37.99 14.05
N THR A 20 -3.42 -37.12 14.34
CA THR A 20 -4.60 -37.41 15.18
C THR A 20 -5.79 -37.77 14.30
N PRO A 21 -6.64 -38.75 14.71
CA PRO A 21 -7.73 -39.26 13.89
C PRO A 21 -8.92 -38.29 13.81
N PRO A 22 -9.76 -38.41 12.76
CA PRO A 22 -10.84 -37.46 12.52
C PRO A 22 -12.01 -37.67 13.49
N VAL A 23 -12.58 -36.56 13.95
CA VAL A 23 -13.83 -36.50 14.70
C VAL A 23 -14.98 -36.49 13.70
N GLU A 24 -15.94 -37.41 13.88
CA GLU A 24 -17.13 -37.61 13.08
C GLU A 24 -18.13 -36.45 13.29
N GLU A 25 -18.48 -35.73 12.23
CA GLU A 25 -19.51 -34.68 12.26
C GLU A 25 -20.90 -35.28 12.16
N ALA A 26 -21.77 -34.91 13.09
CA ALA A 26 -23.20 -35.22 13.07
C ALA A 26 -23.96 -34.29 12.10
N PRO A 27 -24.99 -34.78 11.39
CA PRO A 27 -25.68 -33.99 10.37
C PRO A 27 -26.63 -32.94 10.97
N ALA A 28 -26.58 -31.72 10.39
CA ALA A 28 -27.48 -30.62 10.70
C ALA A 28 -28.89 -30.84 10.16
N PRO A 29 -29.96 -30.35 10.83
CA PRO A 29 -31.33 -30.54 10.40
C PRO A 29 -31.70 -29.64 9.21
N VAL A 30 -32.34 -30.24 8.22
CA VAL A 30 -32.94 -29.60 7.04
C VAL A 30 -34.23 -28.90 7.46
N MET A 31 -34.27 -27.58 7.38
CA MET A 31 -35.53 -26.82 7.43
C MET A 31 -35.98 -26.45 6.01
N THR A 32 -37.09 -27.06 5.59
CA THR A 32 -37.84 -26.69 4.39
C THR A 32 -38.72 -25.48 4.71
N ALA A 33 -38.43 -24.33 4.07
CA ALA A 33 -39.35 -23.21 4.04
C ALA A 33 -39.90 -23.04 2.62
N THR A 34 -41.18 -23.23 2.46
CA THR A 34 -41.98 -22.94 1.28
C THR A 34 -42.24 -21.43 1.21
N ALA A 35 -41.84 -20.82 0.11
CA ALA A 35 -42.20 -19.42 -0.22
C ALA A 35 -43.51 -19.40 -1.04
N PRO A 36 -44.40 -18.39 -0.86
CA PRO A 36 -45.60 -18.25 -1.67
C PRO A 36 -45.25 -17.62 -3.05
N GLU A 37 -45.82 -18.23 -4.09
CA GLU A 37 -45.86 -17.69 -5.45
C GLU A 37 -46.72 -16.45 -5.50
N VAL A 38 -46.17 -15.36 -6.06
CA VAL A 38 -46.93 -14.19 -6.49
C VAL A 38 -46.85 -14.15 -8.01
N GLU A 39 -47.97 -14.43 -8.66
CA GLU A 39 -48.18 -14.23 -10.10
C GLU A 39 -48.23 -12.74 -10.39
N ALA A 40 -47.34 -12.25 -11.27
CA ALA A 40 -47.40 -10.94 -11.87
C ALA A 40 -47.75 -11.10 -13.37
N GLU A 41 -48.90 -10.60 -13.74
CA GLU A 41 -49.35 -10.51 -15.14
C GLU A 41 -48.40 -9.55 -15.90
N VAL A 42 -47.79 -10.06 -16.97
CA VAL A 42 -47.04 -9.26 -17.96
C VAL A 42 -47.97 -8.96 -19.14
N GLN A 43 -48.36 -7.72 -19.29
CA GLN A 43 -48.95 -7.23 -20.55
C GLN A 43 -47.86 -7.09 -21.61
N GLU A 44 -47.99 -7.87 -22.68
CA GLU A 44 -47.15 -7.75 -23.88
C GLU A 44 -47.68 -6.61 -24.75
N ASP A 45 -46.89 -5.55 -24.91
CA ASP A 45 -47.10 -4.55 -25.96
C ASP A 45 -46.14 -4.85 -27.13
N HIS A 46 -46.69 -5.45 -28.18
CA HIS A 46 -45.98 -5.71 -29.44
C HIS A 46 -45.89 -4.43 -30.28
N ALA A 47 -44.74 -3.77 -30.26
CA ALA A 47 -44.35 -2.86 -31.35
C ALA A 47 -43.12 -3.45 -32.03
N ALA A 48 -43.33 -4.03 -33.20
CA ALA A 48 -42.28 -4.58 -34.05
C ALA A 48 -41.40 -3.42 -34.60
N ASN A 49 -40.15 -3.36 -34.16
CA ASN A 49 -39.11 -2.61 -34.84
C ASN A 49 -38.12 -3.63 -35.45
N GLU A 50 -38.16 -3.72 -36.78
CA GLU A 50 -37.18 -4.47 -37.54
C GLU A 50 -35.77 -3.89 -37.32
N PRO A 51 -34.73 -4.70 -37.16
CA PRO A 51 -33.37 -4.17 -37.07
C PRO A 51 -32.90 -3.69 -38.43
N SER A 52 -32.66 -2.39 -38.55
CA SER A 52 -31.96 -1.80 -39.69
C SER A 52 -30.64 -2.49 -39.91
N ALA A 53 -30.44 -3.07 -41.09
CA ALA A 53 -29.21 -3.69 -41.52
C ALA A 53 -28.05 -2.69 -41.39
N ILE A 54 -27.10 -2.97 -40.55
CA ILE A 54 -25.81 -2.25 -40.46
C ILE A 54 -25.11 -2.49 -41.80
N VAL A 55 -25.11 -1.50 -42.68
CA VAL A 55 -24.28 -1.49 -43.89
C VAL A 55 -22.83 -1.35 -43.40
N MET A 56 -22.08 -2.46 -43.42
CA MET A 56 -20.64 -2.42 -43.22
C MET A 56 -20.02 -1.52 -44.29
N PRO A 57 -19.22 -0.52 -43.95
CA PRO A 57 -18.49 0.23 -44.94
C PRO A 57 -17.54 -0.72 -45.69
N ALA A 58 -17.53 -0.58 -47.04
CA ALA A 58 -16.68 -1.34 -47.91
C ALA A 58 -15.23 -1.28 -47.42
N SER A 59 -14.61 -2.47 -47.32
CA SER A 59 -13.21 -2.76 -47.07
C SER A 59 -12.32 -1.55 -46.77
N VAL A 60 -11.90 -1.43 -45.49
CA VAL A 60 -10.75 -0.62 -45.12
C VAL A 60 -9.55 -1.15 -45.95
N PRO A 61 -8.88 -0.29 -46.74
CA PRO A 61 -7.70 -0.74 -47.47
C PRO A 61 -6.71 -1.33 -46.51
N GLU A 62 -6.24 -2.54 -46.82
CA GLU A 62 -5.20 -3.23 -46.04
C GLU A 62 -4.01 -2.27 -45.89
N PRO A 63 -3.50 -2.04 -44.67
CA PRO A 63 -2.34 -1.17 -44.50
C PRO A 63 -1.22 -1.71 -45.37
N PRO A 64 -0.44 -0.86 -46.04
CA PRO A 64 0.67 -1.32 -46.89
C PRO A 64 1.55 -2.23 -46.09
N LYS A 65 1.80 -3.44 -46.60
CA LYS A 65 2.74 -4.38 -45.99
C LYS A 65 4.06 -3.63 -45.82
N PRO A 66 4.65 -3.64 -44.61
CA PRO A 66 5.92 -2.97 -44.40
C PRO A 66 6.91 -3.55 -45.40
N ASP A 67 7.55 -2.68 -46.19
CA ASP A 67 8.64 -3.07 -47.09
C ASP A 67 9.70 -3.76 -46.28
N THR A 68 9.79 -5.08 -46.41
CA THR A 68 10.82 -5.91 -45.76
C THR A 68 12.21 -5.65 -46.32
N ALA A 69 12.37 -4.72 -47.28
CA ALA A 69 13.61 -4.46 -47.98
C ALA A 69 14.48 -3.34 -47.40
N SER A 70 14.10 -2.70 -46.30
CA SER A 70 14.94 -1.69 -45.64
C SER A 70 14.84 -1.65 -44.14
N VAL A 71 14.86 -2.77 -43.45
CA VAL A 71 15.49 -2.78 -42.13
C VAL A 71 16.98 -2.61 -42.43
N SER A 72 17.42 -1.35 -42.60
CA SER A 72 18.83 -1.04 -42.55
C SER A 72 19.34 -1.70 -41.28
N SER A 73 20.20 -2.68 -41.40
CA SER A 73 20.92 -3.22 -40.28
C SER A 73 21.54 -2.02 -39.55
N LEU A 74 20.89 -1.61 -38.47
CA LEU A 74 21.52 -0.72 -37.51
C LEU A 74 22.91 -1.33 -37.27
N PRO A 75 23.99 -0.54 -37.25
CA PRO A 75 25.32 -1.07 -37.04
C PRO A 75 25.41 -1.61 -35.61
N THR A 76 24.82 -2.80 -35.38
CA THR A 76 24.89 -3.56 -34.14
C THR A 76 26.21 -4.32 -34.00
N ALA A 77 27.09 -4.16 -35.00
CA ALA A 77 28.21 -5.06 -35.20
C ALA A 77 29.30 -5.00 -34.12
N ASN A 78 29.27 -4.06 -33.16
CA ASN A 78 30.32 -3.97 -32.14
C ASN A 78 29.87 -3.44 -30.77
N VAL A 79 28.59 -3.49 -30.46
CA VAL A 79 28.15 -3.14 -29.11
C VAL A 79 28.18 -4.41 -28.25
N ALA A 80 29.09 -4.46 -27.29
CA ALA A 80 29.13 -5.57 -26.33
C ALA A 80 27.81 -5.69 -25.59
N PRO A 81 27.30 -6.91 -25.33
CA PRO A 81 26.12 -7.11 -24.48
C PRO A 81 26.34 -6.46 -23.11
N VAL A 82 25.26 -5.83 -22.56
CA VAL A 82 25.34 -5.27 -21.22
C VAL A 82 25.55 -6.41 -20.22
N ASN A 83 26.58 -6.25 -19.38
CA ASN A 83 26.80 -7.14 -18.25
C ASN A 83 25.88 -6.71 -17.10
N PRO A 84 24.95 -7.57 -16.62
CA PRO A 84 24.07 -7.22 -15.51
C PRO A 84 24.84 -6.86 -14.24
N GLU A 85 26.04 -7.40 -14.03
CA GLU A 85 26.87 -7.08 -12.85
C GLU A 85 27.33 -5.62 -12.80
N ASP A 86 27.36 -4.91 -13.94
CA ASP A 86 27.70 -3.50 -13.99
C ASP A 86 26.57 -2.56 -13.54
N LYS A 87 25.34 -3.09 -13.46
CA LYS A 87 24.22 -2.34 -12.88
C LYS A 87 24.41 -2.17 -11.38
N ARG A 88 23.96 -1.02 -10.85
CA ARG A 88 23.90 -0.74 -9.41
C ARG A 88 22.52 -0.16 -9.08
N VAL A 89 22.14 -0.23 -7.80
CA VAL A 89 20.89 0.40 -7.35
C VAL A 89 20.94 1.91 -7.59
N ILE A 90 22.04 2.53 -7.19
CA ILE A 90 22.39 3.94 -7.43
C ILE A 90 23.79 4.00 -8.03
N ASN A 91 24.19 5.15 -8.58
CA ASN A 91 25.53 5.37 -9.15
C ASN A 91 25.91 4.36 -10.24
N GLY A 92 24.94 3.77 -10.95
CA GLY A 92 25.19 2.83 -12.04
C GLY A 92 25.75 3.53 -13.27
N MET A 93 26.71 2.87 -13.95
CA MET A 93 27.36 3.35 -15.16
C MET A 93 26.74 2.81 -16.46
N THR A 94 25.75 1.92 -16.34
CA THR A 94 25.05 1.34 -17.50
C THR A 94 23.90 2.23 -17.96
N ASP A 95 23.40 1.99 -19.18
CA ASP A 95 22.23 2.70 -19.69
C ASP A 95 21.01 2.45 -18.77
N ILE A 96 20.53 3.51 -18.18
CA ILE A 96 19.38 3.51 -17.26
C ILE A 96 18.08 3.03 -17.93
N ASN A 97 17.99 3.07 -19.26
CA ASN A 97 16.81 2.60 -19.98
C ASN A 97 16.83 1.08 -20.24
N GLN A 98 17.94 0.42 -19.95
CA GLN A 98 18.11 -0.99 -20.28
C GLN A 98 17.60 -1.91 -19.17
N LEU A 99 16.35 -2.35 -19.27
CA LEU A 99 15.71 -3.21 -18.28
C LEU A 99 16.37 -4.60 -18.22
N ALA A 100 16.55 -5.26 -19.32
CA ALA A 100 17.17 -6.59 -19.39
C ALA A 100 18.60 -6.51 -19.93
N PRO A 101 19.50 -7.38 -19.46
CA PRO A 101 19.33 -8.41 -18.45
C PRO A 101 19.17 -7.85 -17.02
N PHE A 102 18.36 -8.51 -16.19
CA PHE A 102 18.12 -8.11 -14.80
C PHE A 102 19.34 -8.43 -13.91
N LYS A 103 19.76 -7.45 -13.11
CA LYS A 103 20.61 -7.69 -11.92
C LYS A 103 19.77 -7.90 -10.65
N TYR A 104 18.62 -7.24 -10.58
CA TYR A 104 17.72 -7.27 -9.44
C TYR A 104 16.37 -7.91 -9.82
N PRO A 105 16.32 -9.21 -10.14
CA PRO A 105 15.09 -9.90 -10.52
C PRO A 105 14.03 -9.81 -9.41
N TRP A 106 14.46 -9.69 -8.16
CA TRP A 106 13.56 -9.48 -7.03
C TRP A 106 12.75 -8.17 -7.14
N ALA A 107 13.30 -7.08 -7.68
CA ALA A 107 12.56 -5.84 -7.88
C ALA A 107 11.43 -6.03 -8.91
N TRP A 108 11.71 -6.79 -9.97
CA TRP A 108 10.68 -7.19 -10.94
C TRP A 108 9.60 -8.05 -10.31
N GLU A 109 9.96 -8.98 -9.40
CA GLU A 109 8.99 -9.79 -8.65
C GLU A 109 8.09 -8.91 -7.76
N TYR A 110 8.61 -7.85 -7.13
CA TYR A 110 7.78 -6.88 -6.40
C TYR A 110 6.76 -6.22 -7.31
N PHE A 111 7.19 -5.73 -8.49
CA PHE A 111 6.28 -5.14 -9.47
C PHE A 111 5.16 -6.12 -9.88
N ILE A 112 5.51 -7.36 -10.21
CA ILE A 112 4.52 -8.38 -10.59
C ILE A 112 3.55 -8.68 -9.44
N ASN A 113 4.04 -8.76 -8.20
CA ASN A 113 3.17 -9.04 -7.04
C ASN A 113 2.28 -7.85 -6.68
N ALA A 114 2.78 -6.63 -6.78
CA ALA A 114 1.95 -5.43 -6.57
C ALA A 114 0.77 -5.40 -7.56
N ASN A 115 1.01 -5.78 -8.83
CA ASN A 115 -0.07 -5.85 -9.82
C ASN A 115 -1.12 -6.95 -9.57
N LYS A 116 -0.91 -7.85 -8.61
CA LYS A 116 -1.93 -8.83 -8.19
C LYS A 116 -2.93 -8.26 -7.18
N ASN A 117 -2.58 -7.18 -6.49
CA ASN A 117 -3.49 -6.47 -5.60
C ASN A 117 -4.24 -5.40 -6.41
N HIS A 118 -5.28 -5.85 -7.13
CA HIS A 118 -6.09 -4.97 -7.98
C HIS A 118 -7.45 -4.71 -7.32
N TRP A 119 -7.73 -3.46 -7.01
CA TRP A 119 -8.93 -3.04 -6.33
C TRP A 119 -9.23 -1.56 -6.61
N THR A 120 -10.45 -1.11 -6.26
CA THR A 120 -10.85 0.30 -6.30
C THR A 120 -11.75 0.60 -5.10
N PRO A 121 -11.67 1.79 -4.50
CA PRO A 121 -12.54 2.16 -3.38
C PRO A 121 -14.04 2.06 -3.70
N LEU A 122 -14.41 2.22 -4.97
CA LEU A 122 -15.81 2.15 -5.40
C LEU A 122 -16.42 0.75 -5.34
N ASP A 123 -15.59 -0.30 -5.27
CA ASP A 123 -16.07 -1.68 -5.15
C ASP A 123 -16.49 -2.04 -3.71
N ILE A 124 -16.18 -1.17 -2.74
CA ILE A 124 -16.44 -1.42 -1.32
C ILE A 124 -17.73 -0.73 -0.90
N ASN A 125 -18.62 -1.50 -0.25
CA ASN A 125 -19.89 -0.97 0.24
C ASN A 125 -19.70 -0.19 1.55
N MET A 126 -19.95 1.11 1.51
CA MET A 126 -19.83 2.04 2.63
C MET A 126 -21.15 2.37 3.35
N ALA A 127 -22.28 1.78 2.96
CA ALA A 127 -23.58 2.13 3.51
C ALA A 127 -23.68 1.90 5.04
N GLN A 128 -23.07 0.81 5.51
CA GLN A 128 -23.00 0.53 6.96
C GLN A 128 -22.13 1.57 7.68
N ASP A 129 -21.03 1.99 7.08
CA ASP A 129 -20.13 2.98 7.68
C ASP A 129 -20.80 4.35 7.84
N VAL A 130 -21.61 4.77 6.87
CA VAL A 130 -22.44 5.99 6.97
C VAL A 130 -23.41 5.90 8.14
N HIS A 131 -24.04 4.75 8.32
CA HIS A 131 -24.96 4.51 9.45
C HIS A 131 -24.19 4.49 10.77
N ASP A 132 -23.10 3.76 10.84
CA ASP A 132 -22.29 3.62 12.06
C ASP A 132 -21.75 4.96 12.54
N TYR A 133 -21.18 5.74 11.62
CA TYR A 133 -20.66 7.06 11.94
C TYR A 133 -21.73 7.97 12.56
N ARG A 134 -22.94 7.96 12.01
CA ARG A 134 -24.05 8.84 12.47
C ARG A 134 -24.71 8.38 13.75
N HIS A 135 -24.81 7.07 13.97
CA HIS A 135 -25.69 6.52 15.00
C HIS A 135 -25.01 5.63 16.03
N ASN A 136 -23.89 4.97 15.68
CA ASN A 136 -23.28 3.96 16.52
C ASN A 136 -21.94 4.38 17.12
N LEU A 137 -21.17 5.27 16.47
CA LEU A 137 -19.93 5.78 17.03
C LEU A 137 -20.17 6.80 18.12
N THR A 138 -19.41 6.70 19.23
CA THR A 138 -19.33 7.74 20.24
C THR A 138 -18.61 8.98 19.69
N MET A 139 -18.62 10.09 20.44
CA MET A 139 -17.89 11.30 20.04
C MET A 139 -16.37 11.05 19.99
N GLU A 140 -15.86 10.27 20.93
CA GLU A 140 -14.45 9.90 21.00
C GLU A 140 -14.04 9.03 19.81
N GLU A 141 -14.88 8.07 19.43
CA GLU A 141 -14.65 7.21 18.27
C GLU A 141 -14.68 7.98 16.94
N ARG A 142 -15.60 8.95 16.80
CA ARG A 142 -15.61 9.88 15.66
C ARG A 142 -14.33 10.72 15.63
N HIS A 143 -13.91 11.24 16.78
CA HIS A 143 -12.66 12.00 16.90
C HIS A 143 -11.46 11.15 16.42
N VAL A 144 -11.36 9.90 16.85
CA VAL A 144 -10.33 8.96 16.39
C VAL A 144 -10.42 8.76 14.87
N TYR A 145 -11.59 8.42 14.36
CA TYR A 145 -11.82 8.13 12.94
C TYR A 145 -11.41 9.30 12.04
N GLU A 146 -11.89 10.49 12.32
CA GLU A 146 -11.61 11.70 11.54
C GLU A 146 -10.13 12.09 11.54
N ASN A 147 -9.46 11.97 12.71
CA ASN A 147 -8.06 12.34 12.81
C ASN A 147 -7.11 11.28 12.19
N VAL A 148 -7.51 10.01 12.20
CA VAL A 148 -6.79 8.96 11.46
C VAL A 148 -6.87 9.24 9.96
N LEU A 149 -8.05 9.53 9.40
CA LEU A 149 -8.18 9.88 7.98
C LEU A 149 -7.38 11.13 7.62
N SER A 150 -7.44 12.16 8.47
CA SER A 150 -6.66 13.40 8.24
C SER A 150 -5.16 13.15 8.19
N TYR A 151 -4.63 12.33 9.11
CA TYR A 151 -3.22 11.98 9.13
C TYR A 151 -2.82 11.16 7.89
N LEU A 152 -3.56 10.10 7.59
CA LEU A 152 -3.26 9.19 6.48
C LEU A 152 -3.28 9.92 5.13
N THR A 153 -4.32 10.72 4.85
CA THR A 153 -4.42 11.46 3.58
C THR A 153 -3.21 12.36 3.33
N THR A 154 -2.75 13.06 4.35
CA THR A 154 -1.57 13.93 4.23
C THR A 154 -0.30 13.12 4.05
N SER A 155 -0.20 11.99 4.73
CA SER A 155 0.98 11.11 4.71
C SER A 155 1.19 10.47 3.35
N ASP A 156 0.13 9.95 2.70
CA ASP A 156 0.25 9.31 1.38
C ASP A 156 0.64 10.31 0.28
N ILE A 157 0.18 11.56 0.38
CA ILE A 157 0.66 12.62 -0.51
C ILE A 157 2.17 12.85 -0.32
N LEU A 158 2.67 12.82 0.91
CA LEU A 158 4.11 12.92 1.19
C LEU A 158 4.86 11.71 0.66
N ALA A 159 4.34 10.48 0.87
CA ALA A 159 4.92 9.24 0.36
C ALA A 159 5.06 9.31 -1.17
N MET A 160 3.96 9.57 -1.87
CA MET A 160 3.92 9.70 -3.33
C MET A 160 4.97 10.70 -3.84
N ARG A 161 5.04 11.89 -3.23
CA ARG A 161 6.00 12.93 -3.62
C ARG A 161 7.44 12.53 -3.34
N ASN A 162 7.71 11.91 -2.20
CA ASN A 162 9.05 11.43 -1.86
C ASN A 162 9.53 10.37 -2.83
N ILE A 163 8.71 9.36 -3.13
CA ILE A 163 9.05 8.31 -4.08
C ILE A 163 9.32 8.91 -5.46
N GLY A 164 8.37 9.67 -6.00
CA GLY A 164 8.42 10.17 -7.38
C GLY A 164 9.46 11.26 -7.62
N LEU A 165 9.72 12.13 -6.64
CA LEU A 165 10.56 13.31 -6.80
C LEU A 165 11.95 13.21 -6.16
N ALA A 166 12.13 12.29 -5.19
CA ALA A 166 13.41 12.17 -4.49
C ALA A 166 14.09 10.83 -4.78
N VAL A 167 13.39 9.73 -4.54
CA VAL A 167 14.01 8.41 -4.53
C VAL A 167 14.14 7.84 -5.94
N MET A 168 13.08 7.88 -6.75
CA MET A 168 13.06 7.28 -8.08
C MET A 168 14.09 7.91 -9.02
N GLU A 169 14.32 9.23 -8.93
CA GLU A 169 15.33 9.93 -9.71
C GLU A 169 16.75 9.43 -9.42
N LYS A 170 17.03 9.04 -8.16
CA LYS A 170 18.37 8.57 -7.74
C LYS A 170 18.64 7.11 -8.08
N MET A 171 17.61 6.35 -8.45
CA MET A 171 17.78 4.94 -8.84
C MET A 171 18.35 4.84 -10.25
N SER A 172 19.40 4.08 -10.43
CA SER A 172 20.04 3.84 -11.73
C SER A 172 19.70 2.47 -12.34
N ALA A 173 18.94 1.63 -11.63
CA ALA A 173 18.49 0.34 -12.13
C ALA A 173 17.01 0.41 -12.53
N PRO A 174 16.66 0.17 -13.82
CA PRO A 174 15.30 0.31 -14.34
C PRO A 174 14.28 -0.59 -13.62
N GLU A 175 14.67 -1.78 -13.21
CA GLU A 175 13.81 -2.71 -12.48
C GLU A 175 13.31 -2.16 -11.14
N LEU A 176 14.09 -1.29 -10.48
CA LEU A 176 13.68 -0.60 -9.25
C LEU A 176 12.72 0.55 -9.57
N GLN A 177 13.05 1.35 -10.59
CA GLN A 177 12.20 2.48 -11.02
C GLN A 177 10.81 2.01 -11.45
N ILE A 178 10.70 0.88 -12.13
CA ILE A 178 9.43 0.30 -12.56
C ILE A 178 8.55 -0.04 -11.35
N TYR A 179 9.12 -0.65 -10.30
CA TYR A 179 8.35 -0.89 -9.08
C TYR A 179 7.98 0.41 -8.37
N GLN A 180 8.88 1.38 -8.29
CA GLN A 180 8.60 2.67 -7.65
C GLN A 180 7.50 3.45 -8.39
N ALA A 181 7.45 3.37 -9.72
CA ALA A 181 6.32 3.94 -10.49
C ALA A 181 4.98 3.29 -10.11
N ARG A 182 4.97 1.98 -9.84
CA ARG A 182 3.80 1.28 -9.31
C ARG A 182 3.46 1.76 -7.90
N GLN A 183 4.45 1.91 -7.03
CA GLN A 183 4.27 2.42 -5.66
C GLN A 183 3.68 3.84 -5.67
N VAL A 184 4.17 4.75 -6.52
CA VAL A 184 3.58 6.10 -6.70
C VAL A 184 2.09 6.03 -7.08
N TYR A 185 1.72 5.09 -7.95
CA TYR A 185 0.32 4.87 -8.28
C TYR A 185 -0.50 4.37 -7.08
N GLU A 186 0.05 3.47 -6.28
CA GLU A 186 -0.62 2.92 -5.09
C GLU A 186 -0.86 4.01 -4.05
N GLU A 187 0.09 4.90 -3.78
CA GLU A 187 -0.09 6.06 -2.89
C GLU A 187 -1.20 7.01 -3.38
N ALA A 188 -1.30 7.22 -4.69
CA ALA A 188 -2.39 8.01 -5.26
C ALA A 188 -3.75 7.30 -5.08
N LEU A 189 -3.81 5.98 -5.22
CA LEU A 189 -5.00 5.17 -4.96
C LEU A 189 -5.40 5.20 -3.48
N HIS A 190 -4.43 5.15 -2.56
CA HIS A 190 -4.64 5.28 -1.12
C HIS A 190 -5.24 6.65 -0.79
N THR A 191 -4.67 7.73 -1.30
CA THR A 191 -5.20 9.09 -1.16
C THR A 191 -6.66 9.18 -1.65
N TRP A 192 -6.97 8.62 -2.82
CA TRP A 192 -8.34 8.56 -3.33
C TRP A 192 -9.27 7.77 -2.41
N THR A 193 -8.77 6.70 -1.80
CA THR A 193 -9.53 5.87 -0.86
C THR A 193 -9.96 6.66 0.36
N TYR A 194 -9.05 7.42 0.96
CA TYR A 194 -9.41 8.28 2.11
C TYR A 194 -10.37 9.40 1.70
N GLN A 195 -10.16 10.00 0.53
CA GLN A 195 -11.10 10.97 -0.05
C GLN A 195 -12.50 10.37 -0.18
N HIS A 196 -12.60 9.16 -0.73
CA HIS A 196 -13.86 8.44 -0.87
C HIS A 196 -14.53 8.17 0.47
N CYS A 197 -13.77 7.78 1.50
CA CYS A 197 -14.30 7.62 2.85
C CYS A 197 -14.87 8.94 3.41
N ILE A 198 -14.10 10.03 3.30
CA ILE A 198 -14.47 11.37 3.79
C ILE A 198 -15.78 11.85 3.12
N GLU A 199 -15.85 11.75 1.79
CA GLU A 199 -17.03 12.17 1.01
C GLU A 199 -18.26 11.32 1.33
N THR A 200 -18.12 10.00 1.36
CA THR A 200 -19.22 9.07 1.56
C THR A 200 -19.83 9.21 2.95
N ILE A 201 -19.02 9.40 3.98
CA ILE A 201 -19.47 9.66 5.36
C ILE A 201 -20.15 11.03 5.47
N GLY A 202 -19.75 11.99 4.61
CA GLY A 202 -20.27 13.36 4.59
C GLY A 202 -19.53 14.29 5.53
N LEU A 203 -18.22 14.07 5.72
CA LEU A 203 -17.33 14.94 6.47
C LEU A 203 -16.95 16.18 5.66
N ASP A 204 -16.65 17.29 6.35
CA ASP A 204 -16.11 18.48 5.67
C ASP A 204 -14.66 18.21 5.24
N GLN A 205 -14.48 18.11 3.92
CA GLN A 205 -13.17 17.82 3.32
C GLN A 205 -12.14 18.89 3.67
N SER A 206 -12.55 20.17 3.64
CA SER A 206 -11.63 21.27 3.93
C SER A 206 -11.17 21.22 5.38
N GLU A 207 -12.05 20.87 6.32
CA GLU A 207 -11.68 20.69 7.71
C GLU A 207 -10.72 19.52 7.89
N ILE A 208 -11.06 18.34 7.36
CA ILE A 208 -10.23 17.13 7.51
C ILE A 208 -8.84 17.35 6.91
N TYR A 209 -8.75 17.87 5.67
CA TYR A 209 -7.46 18.09 5.01
C TYR A 209 -6.60 19.18 5.62
N ASN A 210 -7.19 20.15 6.34
CA ASN A 210 -6.44 21.22 7.00
C ASN A 210 -6.02 20.88 8.43
N ARG A 211 -6.46 19.77 9.01
CA ARG A 211 -6.12 19.42 10.42
C ARG A 211 -4.61 19.33 10.64
N TYR A 212 -3.84 18.83 9.69
CA TYR A 212 -2.38 18.79 9.81
C TYR A 212 -1.72 20.17 9.99
N ARG A 213 -2.44 21.27 9.65
CA ARG A 213 -1.95 22.65 9.84
C ARG A 213 -2.36 23.24 11.17
N VAL A 214 -3.50 22.81 11.71
CA VAL A 214 -4.13 23.44 12.88
C VAL A 214 -4.06 22.58 14.14
N VAL A 215 -3.82 21.27 14.00
CA VAL A 215 -3.63 20.33 15.12
C VAL A 215 -2.14 20.12 15.33
N PRO A 216 -1.56 20.66 16.45
CA PRO A 216 -0.10 20.61 16.67
C PRO A 216 0.47 19.19 16.67
N GLU A 217 -0.26 18.22 17.21
CA GLU A 217 0.19 16.84 17.35
C GLU A 217 0.27 16.11 15.99
N ILE A 218 -0.68 16.38 15.09
CA ILE A 218 -0.62 15.88 13.71
C ILE A 218 0.49 16.62 12.95
N ASN A 219 0.57 17.96 13.11
CA ASN A 219 1.58 18.77 12.46
C ASN A 219 2.99 18.31 12.82
N GLN A 220 3.28 18.08 14.11
CA GLN A 220 4.60 17.64 14.57
C GLN A 220 5.05 16.35 13.88
N LYS A 221 4.16 15.36 13.77
CA LYS A 221 4.45 14.09 13.10
C LYS A 221 4.73 14.28 11.61
N ILE A 222 3.91 15.09 10.92
CA ILE A 222 4.10 15.45 9.51
C ILE A 222 5.40 16.26 9.29
N GLN A 223 5.71 17.20 10.17
CA GLN A 223 6.93 17.99 10.04
C GLN A 223 8.19 17.16 10.28
N LEU A 224 8.15 16.18 11.17
CA LEU A 224 9.28 15.25 11.33
C LEU A 224 9.50 14.45 10.02
N ALA A 225 8.43 13.92 9.40
CA ALA A 225 8.55 13.26 8.10
C ALA A 225 9.14 14.20 7.06
N ASN A 226 8.59 15.40 6.88
CA ASN A 226 9.09 16.38 5.95
C ASN A 226 10.57 16.67 6.17
N SER A 227 11.00 16.96 7.40
CA SER A 227 12.38 17.31 7.69
C SER A 227 13.38 16.22 7.34
N ARG A 228 12.97 14.95 7.48
CA ARG A 228 13.79 13.79 7.13
C ARG A 228 13.83 13.55 5.62
N LEU A 229 12.73 13.80 4.92
CA LEU A 229 12.58 13.52 3.50
C LEU A 229 13.03 14.71 2.62
N ASP A 230 12.80 15.96 3.04
CA ASP A 230 13.17 17.15 2.29
C ASP A 230 14.70 17.27 2.06
N SER A 231 15.50 16.70 2.96
CA SER A 231 16.96 16.69 2.83
C SER A 231 17.43 15.99 1.55
N VAL A 232 16.62 15.10 0.98
CA VAL A 232 16.96 14.30 -0.22
C VAL A 232 16.11 14.66 -1.44
N LEU A 233 15.20 15.63 -1.33
CA LEU A 233 14.41 16.15 -2.46
C LEU A 233 15.21 17.07 -3.40
N ARG A 234 16.42 17.45 -3.01
CA ARG A 234 17.26 18.32 -3.82
C ARG A 234 17.73 17.61 -5.09
N SER A 235 17.70 18.33 -6.22
CA SER A 235 18.18 17.82 -7.50
C SER A 235 19.71 17.81 -7.63
N ASP A 236 20.41 18.55 -6.77
CA ASP A 236 21.86 18.73 -6.78
C ASP A 236 22.62 17.76 -5.86
N ILE A 237 21.96 16.74 -5.32
CA ILE A 237 22.59 15.72 -4.48
C ILE A 237 23.58 14.91 -5.28
N ASP A 238 24.83 14.85 -4.83
CA ASP A 238 25.88 13.99 -5.36
C ASP A 238 26.01 12.71 -4.51
N LEU A 239 25.42 11.61 -4.96
CA LEU A 239 25.51 10.32 -4.26
C LEU A 239 26.91 9.66 -4.34
N HIS A 240 27.88 10.25 -5.01
CA HIS A 240 29.31 9.88 -4.91
C HIS A 240 29.99 10.54 -3.71
N ASP A 241 29.43 11.64 -3.19
CA ASP A 241 29.84 12.19 -1.91
C ASP A 241 29.34 11.33 -0.74
N LYS A 242 30.23 11.03 0.21
CA LYS A 242 29.94 10.10 1.30
C LYS A 242 28.90 10.62 2.29
N ASP A 243 28.93 11.92 2.58
CA ASP A 243 28.03 12.53 3.56
C ASP A 243 26.62 12.65 2.96
N GLU A 244 26.51 13.01 1.70
CA GLU A 244 25.23 13.05 0.97
C GLU A 244 24.65 11.65 0.79
N LEU A 245 25.48 10.67 0.50
CA LEU A 245 25.09 9.27 0.41
C LEU A 245 24.60 8.73 1.77
N GLU A 246 25.31 8.99 2.88
CA GLU A 246 24.86 8.61 4.22
C GLU A 246 23.50 9.24 4.55
N ASN A 247 23.33 10.53 4.24
CA ASN A 247 22.06 11.23 4.45
C ASN A 247 20.93 10.64 3.61
N PHE A 248 21.19 10.31 2.35
CA PHE A 248 20.21 9.64 1.49
C PHE A 248 19.79 8.29 2.04
N VAL A 249 20.76 7.45 2.42
CA VAL A 249 20.48 6.13 3.00
C VAL A 249 19.73 6.26 4.33
N MET A 250 20.07 7.25 5.16
CA MET A 250 19.35 7.51 6.41
C MET A 250 17.90 7.96 6.16
N ALA A 251 17.68 8.87 5.20
CA ALA A 251 16.34 9.31 4.82
C ALA A 251 15.50 8.16 4.24
N TYR A 252 16.10 7.31 3.41
CA TYR A 252 15.40 6.16 2.85
C TYR A 252 15.18 5.06 3.89
N THR A 253 16.06 4.93 4.88
CA THR A 253 15.83 4.07 6.05
C THR A 253 14.63 4.55 6.88
N PHE A 254 14.52 5.88 7.08
CA PHE A 254 13.35 6.47 7.72
C PHE A 254 12.08 6.21 6.90
N PHE A 255 12.12 6.43 5.61
CA PHE A 255 10.98 6.23 4.72
C PHE A 255 10.49 4.77 4.75
N GLY A 256 11.30 3.82 4.32
CA GLY A 256 10.88 2.41 4.22
C GLY A 256 10.70 1.71 5.58
N GLY A 257 11.51 2.07 6.58
CA GLY A 257 11.49 1.42 7.90
C GLY A 257 10.47 2.01 8.87
N ILE A 258 10.37 3.34 8.93
CA ILE A 258 9.51 4.04 9.90
C ILE A 258 8.21 4.49 9.27
N PHE A 259 8.28 5.27 8.20
CA PHE A 259 7.12 5.89 7.60
C PHE A 259 6.16 4.83 7.01
N GLU A 260 6.64 4.03 6.07
CA GLU A 260 5.89 2.92 5.47
C GLU A 260 5.74 1.73 6.44
N GLY A 261 6.85 1.34 7.07
CA GLY A 261 6.94 0.12 7.85
C GLY A 261 6.31 0.16 9.24
N CYS A 262 6.17 1.35 9.84
CA CYS A 262 5.64 1.52 11.20
C CYS A 262 4.45 2.45 11.26
N TRP A 263 4.58 3.68 10.78
CA TRP A 263 3.57 4.71 10.97
C TRP A 263 2.28 4.47 10.20
N PHE A 264 2.35 4.00 8.94
CA PHE A 264 1.14 3.59 8.23
C PHE A 264 0.54 2.35 8.85
N TYR A 265 1.36 1.32 9.02
CA TYR A 265 0.92 0.04 9.55
C TYR A 265 0.23 0.16 10.93
N ASN A 266 0.82 0.94 11.85
CA ASN A 266 0.22 1.23 13.15
C ASN A 266 -0.96 2.20 13.05
N GLY A 267 -0.90 3.13 12.09
CA GLY A 267 -1.94 4.14 11.85
C GLY A 267 -3.30 3.57 11.48
N PHE A 268 -3.36 2.39 10.85
CA PHE A 268 -4.61 1.70 10.52
C PHE A 268 -5.27 1.03 11.73
N SER A 269 -4.51 0.75 12.79
CA SER A 269 -4.97 -0.06 13.92
C SER A 269 -6.18 0.49 14.68
N PRO A 270 -6.42 1.82 14.82
CA PRO A 270 -7.63 2.33 15.45
C PRO A 270 -8.91 1.97 14.66
N ILE A 271 -8.83 1.99 13.33
CA ILE A 271 -9.97 1.62 12.47
C ILE A 271 -10.23 0.11 12.55
N PHE A 272 -9.18 -0.71 12.57
CA PHE A 272 -9.33 -2.15 12.78
C PHE A 272 -9.87 -2.49 14.17
N ALA A 273 -9.59 -1.67 15.19
CA ALA A 273 -10.21 -1.81 16.50
C ALA A 273 -11.74 -1.59 16.45
N LEU A 274 -12.23 -0.60 15.68
CA LEU A 274 -13.66 -0.42 15.41
C LEU A 274 -14.24 -1.61 14.64
N GLN A 275 -13.56 -2.09 13.61
CA GLN A 275 -13.99 -3.25 12.81
C GLN A 275 -14.18 -4.51 13.67
N ARG A 276 -13.30 -4.76 14.63
CA ARG A 276 -13.42 -5.90 15.56
C ARG A 276 -14.70 -5.88 16.39
N ARG A 277 -15.29 -4.72 16.55
CA ARG A 277 -16.59 -4.51 17.22
C ARG A 277 -17.75 -4.51 16.22
N GLY A 278 -17.49 -4.77 14.95
CA GLY A 278 -18.51 -4.79 13.90
C GLY A 278 -18.82 -3.42 13.29
N LEU A 279 -18.06 -2.37 13.63
CA LEU A 279 -18.25 -0.99 13.17
C LEU A 279 -17.27 -0.64 12.04
N MET A 280 -17.64 0.33 11.19
CA MET A 280 -16.80 0.91 10.14
C MET A 280 -16.14 -0.15 9.24
N LYS A 281 -16.91 -1.18 8.84
CA LYS A 281 -16.37 -2.34 8.12
C LYS A 281 -15.91 -2.01 6.71
N GLY A 282 -16.58 -1.09 6.02
CA GLY A 282 -16.22 -0.68 4.67
C GLY A 282 -14.87 0.05 4.66
N THR A 283 -14.70 1.05 5.54
CA THR A 283 -13.40 1.72 5.70
C THR A 283 -12.30 0.73 6.07
N ALA A 284 -12.55 -0.15 7.02
CA ALA A 284 -11.56 -1.15 7.43
C ALA A 284 -11.22 -2.13 6.28
N GLU A 285 -12.19 -2.51 5.44
CA GLU A 285 -11.92 -3.34 4.27
C GLU A 285 -11.01 -2.63 3.27
N GLN A 286 -11.23 -1.35 3.02
CA GLN A 286 -10.34 -0.54 2.20
C GLN A 286 -8.93 -0.47 2.77
N LEU A 287 -8.80 -0.21 4.09
CA LEU A 287 -7.50 -0.20 4.77
C LEU A 287 -6.78 -1.56 4.75
N GLN A 288 -7.51 -2.67 4.65
CA GLN A 288 -6.89 -4.00 4.46
C GLN A 288 -6.24 -4.14 3.08
N TYR A 289 -6.82 -3.55 2.03
CA TYR A 289 -6.19 -3.52 0.71
C TYR A 289 -4.95 -2.62 0.72
N ILE A 290 -5.04 -1.43 1.30
CA ILE A 290 -3.90 -0.52 1.49
C ILE A 290 -2.79 -1.22 2.28
N MET A 291 -3.11 -1.85 3.40
CA MET A 291 -2.12 -2.54 4.24
C MET A 291 -1.31 -3.62 3.49
N ARG A 292 -1.89 -4.27 2.47
CA ARG A 292 -1.16 -5.22 1.64
C ARG A 292 -0.13 -4.53 0.76
N ASP A 293 -0.46 -3.35 0.22
CA ASP A 293 0.46 -2.54 -0.55
C ASP A 293 1.59 -2.05 0.37
N GLU A 294 1.27 -1.58 1.58
CA GLU A 294 2.25 -1.11 2.56
C GLU A 294 3.23 -2.21 3.02
N VAL A 295 2.79 -3.46 3.08
CA VAL A 295 3.71 -4.59 3.35
C VAL A 295 4.75 -4.73 2.24
N LEU A 296 4.35 -4.55 0.98
CA LEU A 296 5.28 -4.58 -0.15
C LEU A 296 6.18 -3.35 -0.15
N HIS A 297 5.64 -2.15 0.10
CA HIS A 297 6.37 -0.88 0.15
C HIS A 297 7.51 -0.95 1.19
N ALA A 298 7.17 -1.27 2.43
CA ALA A 298 8.14 -1.38 3.52
C ALA A 298 9.22 -2.45 3.24
N SER A 299 8.80 -3.62 2.75
CA SER A 299 9.72 -4.72 2.44
C SER A 299 10.66 -4.36 1.28
N PHE A 300 10.15 -3.71 0.23
CA PHE A 300 10.97 -3.20 -0.87
C PHE A 300 11.97 -2.16 -0.39
N GLY A 301 11.50 -1.12 0.33
CA GLY A 301 12.36 -0.06 0.85
C GLY A 301 13.50 -0.60 1.72
N ILE A 302 13.19 -1.50 2.64
CA ILE A 302 14.19 -2.18 3.49
C ILE A 302 15.22 -2.94 2.64
N ARG A 303 14.76 -3.63 1.61
CA ARG A 303 15.66 -4.40 0.72
C ARG A 303 16.56 -3.49 -0.10
N VAL A 304 16.03 -2.40 -0.63
CA VAL A 304 16.80 -1.38 -1.36
C VAL A 304 17.87 -0.76 -0.46
N VAL A 305 17.50 -0.30 0.75
CA VAL A 305 18.46 0.25 1.72
C VAL A 305 19.61 -0.72 1.98
N LYS A 306 19.31 -1.98 2.26
CA LYS A 306 20.33 -3.00 2.50
C LYS A 306 21.21 -3.25 1.27
N GLN A 307 20.64 -3.18 0.08
CA GLN A 307 21.38 -3.36 -1.16
C GLN A 307 22.32 -2.17 -1.41
N ILE A 308 21.88 -0.93 -1.20
CA ILE A 308 22.71 0.27 -1.31
C ILE A 308 23.85 0.21 -0.28
N ILE A 309 23.55 -0.07 0.99
CA ILE A 309 24.57 -0.20 2.04
C ILE A 309 25.65 -1.20 1.64
N LYS A 310 25.25 -2.34 1.04
CA LYS A 310 26.18 -3.38 0.60
C LYS A 310 27.01 -2.93 -0.61
N GLU A 311 26.39 -2.29 -1.60
CA GLU A 311 27.06 -1.91 -2.85
C GLU A 311 27.99 -0.72 -2.68
N GLU A 312 27.55 0.28 -1.90
CA GLU A 312 28.29 1.52 -1.67
C GLU A 312 29.16 1.48 -0.40
N ASN A 313 29.12 0.36 0.36
CA ASN A 313 29.84 0.19 1.64
C ASN A 313 29.56 1.31 2.65
N VAL A 314 28.28 1.73 2.72
CA VAL A 314 27.83 2.77 3.66
C VAL A 314 27.86 2.25 5.07
N LYS A 315 28.24 3.10 6.02
CA LYS A 315 28.20 2.78 7.46
C LYS A 315 27.42 3.89 8.17
N LEU A 316 26.19 3.58 8.57
CA LEU A 316 25.38 4.50 9.36
C LEU A 316 25.88 4.57 10.81
N ASP A 317 25.89 5.78 11.40
CA ASP A 317 26.19 5.94 12.84
C ASP A 317 25.04 5.32 13.66
N PRO A 318 25.31 4.27 14.48
CA PRO A 318 24.27 3.62 15.28
C PRO A 318 23.52 4.58 16.22
N ARG A 319 24.19 5.65 16.69
CA ARG A 319 23.55 6.67 17.55
C ARG A 319 22.54 7.52 16.78
N LYS A 320 22.85 7.88 15.54
CA LYS A 320 21.91 8.61 14.66
C LYS A 320 20.71 7.73 14.31
N VAL A 321 20.96 6.42 14.09
CA VAL A 321 19.88 5.44 13.84
C VAL A 321 18.99 5.29 15.06
N GLN A 322 19.55 5.13 16.25
CA GLN A 322 18.79 5.04 17.49
C GLN A 322 17.97 6.33 17.74
N GLN A 323 18.58 7.48 17.60
CA GLN A 323 17.90 8.78 17.71
C GLN A 323 16.72 8.91 16.74
N MET A 324 16.87 8.44 15.50
CA MET A 324 15.80 8.46 14.50
C MET A 324 14.58 7.64 14.94
N TRP A 325 14.80 6.46 15.55
CA TRP A 325 13.72 5.63 16.09
C TRP A 325 13.05 6.28 17.32
N GLU A 326 13.84 6.89 18.21
CA GLU A 326 13.33 7.58 19.41
C GLU A 326 12.50 8.82 19.04
N GLU A 327 12.94 9.61 18.07
CA GLU A 327 12.18 10.76 17.57
C GLU A 327 10.85 10.32 16.92
N ALA A 328 10.88 9.24 16.17
CA ALA A 328 9.68 8.67 15.54
C ALA A 328 8.68 8.15 16.60
N GLU A 329 9.16 7.53 17.65
CA GLU A 329 8.35 7.07 18.78
C GLU A 329 7.74 8.24 19.54
N ALA A 330 8.52 9.29 19.82
CA ALA A 330 8.03 10.47 20.52
C ALA A 330 6.94 11.21 19.71
N ALA A 331 7.09 11.28 18.39
CA ALA A 331 6.06 11.84 17.51
C ALA A 331 4.80 10.98 17.49
N GLU A 332 4.95 9.64 17.48
CA GLU A 332 3.83 8.69 17.57
C GLU A 332 3.09 8.80 18.89
N GLU A 333 3.82 8.90 20.01
CA GLU A 333 3.22 9.08 21.34
C GLU A 333 2.45 10.39 21.45
N THR A 334 3.00 11.47 20.90
CA THR A 334 2.33 12.78 20.88
C THR A 334 1.02 12.70 20.08
N TYR A 335 1.08 12.12 18.89
CA TYR A 335 -0.09 11.88 18.04
C TYR A 335 -1.14 11.00 18.73
N ALA A 336 -0.71 9.87 19.31
CA ALA A 336 -1.59 8.96 20.04
C ALA A 336 -2.25 9.63 21.24
N SER A 337 -1.54 10.53 21.94
CA SER A 337 -2.09 11.30 23.08
C SER A 337 -3.22 12.24 22.67
N TYR A 338 -3.19 12.73 21.45
CA TYR A 338 -4.25 13.58 20.91
C TYR A 338 -5.45 12.76 20.41
N ILE A 339 -5.22 11.75 19.55
CA ILE A 339 -6.32 10.99 18.95
C ILE A 339 -7.03 10.08 19.96
N LEU A 340 -6.32 9.63 20.99
CA LEU A 340 -6.78 8.72 22.05
C LEU A 340 -6.78 9.42 23.42
N ARG A 341 -6.99 10.77 23.45
CA ARG A 341 -7.14 11.51 24.71
C ARG A 341 -8.18 10.87 25.63
N ASP A 342 -9.23 10.33 25.01
CA ASP A 342 -10.23 9.48 25.63
C ASP A 342 -10.14 8.10 24.95
N PRO A 343 -9.88 7.02 25.71
CA PRO A 343 -9.74 5.70 25.11
C PRO A 343 -11.06 5.23 24.50
N ILE A 344 -10.97 4.57 23.36
CA ILE A 344 -12.11 3.89 22.77
C ILE A 344 -12.17 2.43 23.26
N LEU A 345 -13.34 1.81 23.18
CA LEU A 345 -13.52 0.46 23.71
C LEU A 345 -12.58 -0.55 23.02
N GLY A 346 -11.71 -1.15 23.83
CA GLY A 346 -10.73 -2.15 23.39
C GLY A 346 -9.47 -1.58 22.74
N TYR A 347 -9.24 -0.25 22.83
CA TYR A 347 -8.07 0.39 22.25
C TYR A 347 -7.67 1.66 23.01
N SER A 348 -6.44 1.75 23.44
CA SER A 348 -5.90 2.88 24.22
C SER A 348 -4.59 3.40 23.62
N LYS A 349 -4.12 4.55 24.12
CA LYS A 349 -2.81 5.12 23.79
C LYS A 349 -1.68 4.12 24.08
N GLU A 350 -1.74 3.44 25.22
CA GLU A 350 -0.72 2.46 25.62
C GLU A 350 -0.65 1.28 24.64
N ASN A 351 -1.82 0.83 24.14
CA ASN A 351 -1.85 -0.20 23.09
C ASN A 351 -1.20 0.30 21.81
N HIS A 352 -1.52 1.54 21.40
CA HIS A 352 -0.98 2.13 20.16
C HIS A 352 0.54 2.30 20.21
N VAL A 353 1.05 2.94 21.26
CA VAL A 353 2.50 3.19 21.42
C VAL A 353 3.28 1.89 21.64
N GLY A 354 2.74 0.98 22.46
CA GLY A 354 3.33 -0.34 22.66
C GLY A 354 3.46 -1.14 21.36
N GLN A 355 2.43 -1.10 20.52
CA GLN A 355 2.45 -1.76 19.22
C GLN A 355 3.46 -1.12 18.28
N PHE A 356 3.56 0.22 18.26
CA PHE A 356 4.60 0.91 17.48
C PHE A 356 6.00 0.40 17.87
N ARG A 357 6.34 0.38 19.16
CA ARG A 357 7.64 -0.11 19.66
C ARG A 357 7.93 -1.54 19.21
N PHE A 358 6.93 -2.42 19.27
CA PHE A 358 7.04 -3.80 18.80
C PHE A 358 7.32 -3.87 17.29
N ILE A 359 6.60 -3.10 16.47
CA ILE A 359 6.80 -3.06 15.02
C ILE A 359 8.18 -2.47 14.71
N ALA A 360 8.58 -1.38 15.37
CA ALA A 360 9.87 -0.73 15.20
C ALA A 360 11.04 -1.68 15.45
N ASN A 361 10.99 -2.49 16.53
CA ASN A 361 11.99 -3.52 16.79
C ASN A 361 12.10 -4.54 15.65
N ARG A 362 10.94 -4.92 15.07
CA ARG A 362 10.90 -5.85 13.93
C ARG A 362 11.56 -5.23 12.69
N ARG A 363 11.25 -3.96 12.39
CA ARG A 363 11.82 -3.24 11.23
C ARG A 363 13.31 -2.96 11.39
N ALA A 364 13.75 -2.54 12.59
CA ALA A 364 15.15 -2.36 12.90
C ALA A 364 15.95 -3.66 12.68
N LYS A 365 15.43 -4.79 13.16
CA LYS A 365 16.04 -6.11 12.93
C LYS A 365 16.10 -6.47 11.43
N GLN A 366 15.05 -6.19 10.66
CA GLN A 366 15.01 -6.42 9.21
C GLN A 366 16.07 -5.58 8.47
N LEU A 367 16.28 -4.34 8.91
CA LEU A 367 17.33 -3.44 8.39
C LEU A 367 18.74 -3.86 8.82
N GLY A 368 18.87 -4.72 9.83
CA GLY A 368 20.15 -5.12 10.41
C GLY A 368 20.65 -4.13 11.48
N HIS A 369 19.76 -3.32 12.03
CA HIS A 369 20.05 -2.40 13.12
C HIS A 369 19.84 -3.04 14.48
N GLU A 370 20.39 -2.41 15.53
CA GLU A 370 20.08 -2.76 16.92
C GLU A 370 18.59 -2.48 17.22
N ILE A 371 18.04 -3.23 18.17
CA ILE A 371 16.63 -3.10 18.57
C ILE A 371 16.46 -1.81 19.38
N PRO A 372 15.67 -0.82 18.91
CA PRO A 372 15.56 0.47 19.57
C PRO A 372 14.79 0.43 20.90
N PHE A 373 13.85 -0.52 21.08
CA PHE A 373 12.97 -0.60 22.26
C PHE A 373 13.02 -2.00 22.88
N PRO A 374 14.13 -2.39 23.56
CA PRO A 374 14.26 -3.72 24.15
C PRO A 374 13.10 -4.06 25.11
N GLY A 375 12.56 -5.28 25.02
CA GLY A 375 11.45 -5.74 25.85
C GLY A 375 10.05 -5.33 25.39
N ALA A 376 9.91 -4.59 24.29
CA ALA A 376 8.58 -4.28 23.74
C ALA A 376 7.92 -5.56 23.19
N GLU A 377 6.67 -5.79 23.61
CA GLU A 377 5.82 -6.91 23.19
C GLU A 377 4.66 -6.43 22.36
N ALA A 378 4.05 -7.32 21.56
CA ALA A 378 2.87 -6.99 20.77
C ALA A 378 1.67 -6.69 21.68
N THR A 379 1.21 -5.46 21.66
CA THR A 379 0.00 -5.03 22.39
C THR A 379 -1.28 -5.24 21.59
N LEU A 380 -1.15 -5.41 20.27
CA LEU A 380 -2.24 -5.64 19.33
C LEU A 380 -1.95 -6.90 18.48
N PRO A 381 -1.95 -8.11 19.08
CA PRO A 381 -1.54 -9.32 18.36
C PRO A 381 -2.45 -9.63 17.14
N TRP A 382 -3.68 -9.17 17.16
CA TRP A 382 -4.64 -9.28 16.05
C TRP A 382 -4.30 -8.41 14.83
N LEU A 383 -3.40 -7.44 14.96
CA LEU A 383 -3.03 -6.56 13.84
C LEU A 383 -2.30 -7.34 12.73
N ASP A 384 -1.45 -8.28 13.10
CA ASP A 384 -0.77 -9.14 12.15
C ASP A 384 -1.75 -10.05 11.37
N GLU A 385 -2.89 -10.40 11.98
CA GLU A 385 -3.95 -11.16 11.31
C GLU A 385 -4.58 -10.34 10.18
N GLN A 386 -4.74 -9.02 10.36
CA GLN A 386 -5.30 -8.14 9.32
C GLN A 386 -4.44 -8.12 8.05
N ALA A 387 -3.13 -8.06 8.20
CA ALA A 387 -2.18 -8.09 7.09
C ALA A 387 -2.19 -9.45 6.34
N ASN A 388 -2.51 -10.54 7.05
CA ASN A 388 -2.47 -11.89 6.53
C ASN A 388 -3.84 -12.43 6.07
N MET A 389 -4.93 -11.69 6.28
CA MET A 389 -6.25 -12.12 5.82
C MET A 389 -6.30 -12.18 4.30
N ARG A 390 -6.14 -13.40 3.77
CA ARG A 390 -6.44 -13.69 2.37
C ARG A 390 -7.95 -13.57 2.19
N LYS A 391 -8.42 -12.46 1.68
CA LYS A 391 -9.71 -12.43 1.01
C LYS A 391 -9.51 -13.06 -0.37
N GLU A 392 -9.53 -14.38 -0.43
CA GLU A 392 -9.86 -15.07 -1.67
C GLU A 392 -11.36 -14.77 -1.93
N LYS A 393 -11.68 -13.59 -2.40
CA LYS A 393 -12.88 -13.43 -3.21
C LYS A 393 -12.59 -14.19 -4.49
N ASN A 394 -13.11 -15.40 -4.58
CA ASN A 394 -13.13 -16.16 -5.81
C ASN A 394 -13.72 -15.24 -6.87
N PHE A 395 -13.02 -15.02 -7.97
CA PHE A 395 -13.51 -14.26 -9.14
C PHE A 395 -14.89 -14.77 -9.61
N PHE A 396 -15.25 -16.01 -9.26
CA PHE A 396 -16.52 -16.65 -9.55
C PHE A 396 -17.62 -16.41 -8.51
N GLU A 397 -17.32 -15.86 -7.33
CA GLU A 397 -18.31 -15.56 -6.28
C GLU A 397 -18.80 -14.11 -6.33
N THR A 398 -18.06 -13.21 -6.95
CA THR A 398 -18.55 -11.90 -7.35
C THR A 398 -19.12 -12.05 -8.75
N LYS A 399 -20.45 -12.09 -8.89
CA LYS A 399 -21.09 -11.74 -10.16
C LYS A 399 -20.48 -10.40 -10.53
N VAL A 400 -19.78 -10.33 -11.67
CA VAL A 400 -19.43 -9.08 -12.35
C VAL A 400 -20.77 -8.51 -12.81
N THR A 401 -21.46 -7.85 -11.88
CA THR A 401 -22.64 -7.06 -12.20
C THR A 401 -22.09 -5.77 -12.79
N GLU A 402 -22.08 -5.79 -14.13
CA GLU A 402 -22.00 -4.63 -14.99
C GLU A 402 -20.73 -3.77 -14.89
N TYR A 403 -19.81 -4.02 -15.81
CA TYR A 403 -19.04 -2.94 -16.39
C TYR A 403 -20.06 -1.99 -17.04
N GLN A 404 -20.50 -0.97 -16.31
CA GLN A 404 -21.18 0.16 -16.92
C GLN A 404 -20.14 0.98 -17.68
N THR A 405 -19.87 0.57 -18.92
CA THR A 405 -19.06 1.33 -19.88
C THR A 405 -19.83 2.54 -20.45
N GLY A 406 -20.92 2.94 -19.84
CA GLY A 406 -21.82 3.96 -20.38
C GLY A 406 -22.07 5.13 -19.44
N GLY A 407 -21.07 5.98 -19.17
CA GLY A 407 -21.38 7.21 -18.41
C GLY A 407 -20.26 8.21 -18.21
N ALA A 408 -19.02 7.86 -18.44
CA ALA A 408 -17.91 8.66 -17.93
C ALA A 408 -17.23 9.63 -18.92
N LEU A 409 -17.59 9.70 -20.19
CA LEU A 409 -17.00 10.68 -21.12
C LEU A 409 -18.08 11.16 -22.11
N LYS A 410 -18.78 12.24 -21.77
CA LYS A 410 -19.33 13.14 -22.78
C LYS A 410 -18.23 14.13 -23.12
N TRP A 411 -17.73 14.03 -24.33
CA TRP A 411 -16.95 15.08 -24.97
C TRP A 411 -17.96 15.98 -25.66
N ASP A 412 -18.19 17.19 -25.16
CA ASP A 412 -18.79 18.29 -25.88
C ASP A 412 -17.73 19.04 -26.69
#